data_e0fce273a9d5163d57d07bed9be4e850
#
_entry.id   e0fce273a9d5163d57d07bed9be4e850
#
_cell.length_a   1.000
_cell.length_b   1.000
_cell.length_c   1.000
_cell.angle_alpha   90.00
_cell.angle_beta   90.00
_cell.angle_gamma   90.00
#
_symmetry.space_group_name_H-M   'P 1'
#
loop_
_entity.id
_entity.type
_entity.pdbx_description
1 polymer ?
#
loop_
_entity_poly.entity_id
_entity_poly.type
_entity_poly.pdbx_seq_one_letter_code
_entity_poly.pdbx_strand_id
1 'polypeptide(L)'
;MKRPLLMTCPAACALAAATAIAGATEAPVTTHVSGDPAHGKTLYQACQACHSIDDNDLGPKHRGVVGRRAGSVADYNYSLALKNSGLTWDPTTLDRWLSNPSALVPGTKMYFTIADAQTRADIIAYLAELK
;
A
#
# COMPACT_ATOMS: atom_id res chain seq x y z
N MET A 1 -5.08 -9.35 -90.63
CA MET A 1 -6.43 -9.64 -90.18
C MET A 1 -6.35 -10.82 -89.20
N LYS A 2 -6.47 -10.58 -87.91
CA LYS A 2 -6.89 -11.52 -86.89
C LYS A 2 -6.67 -10.83 -85.53
N ARG A 3 -7.77 -10.48 -84.85
CA ARG A 3 -7.80 -9.89 -83.56
C ARG A 3 -7.62 -11.01 -82.52
N PRO A 4 -6.82 -10.85 -81.46
CA PRO A 4 -6.94 -11.72 -80.29
C PRO A 4 -7.85 -11.10 -79.21
N LEU A 5 -8.62 -11.98 -78.61
CA LEU A 5 -9.55 -11.77 -77.51
C LEU A 5 -8.84 -11.28 -76.26
N LEU A 6 -9.40 -10.23 -75.62
CA LEU A 6 -9.06 -9.86 -74.25
C LEU A 6 -9.78 -10.81 -73.31
N MET A 7 -9.01 -11.53 -72.47
CA MET A 7 -9.50 -12.25 -71.30
C MET A 7 -9.41 -11.34 -70.12
N THR A 8 -10.53 -10.93 -69.59
CA THR A 8 -10.64 -10.22 -68.32
C THR A 8 -10.69 -11.21 -67.13
N CYS A 9 -9.66 -11.19 -66.29
CA CYS A 9 -9.70 -11.88 -65.01
C CYS A 9 -10.38 -10.99 -63.96
N PRO A 10 -11.38 -11.48 -63.19
CA PRO A 10 -11.88 -10.76 -62.03
C PRO A 10 -10.94 -10.96 -60.86
N ALA A 11 -10.44 -9.86 -60.31
CA ALA A 11 -9.71 -9.83 -59.07
C ALA A 11 -10.68 -10.06 -57.91
N ALA A 12 -10.54 -11.21 -57.24
CA ALA A 12 -11.22 -11.47 -55.98
C ALA A 12 -10.50 -10.72 -54.84
N CYS A 13 -11.12 -9.65 -54.35
CA CYS A 13 -10.71 -8.96 -53.13
C CYS A 13 -11.07 -9.82 -51.93
N ALA A 14 -10.09 -10.50 -51.33
CA ALA A 14 -10.25 -11.14 -50.03
C ALA A 14 -10.12 -10.07 -48.92
N LEU A 15 -11.24 -9.70 -48.29
CA LEU A 15 -11.22 -8.92 -47.07
C LEU A 15 -10.73 -9.83 -45.93
N ALA A 16 -9.50 -9.61 -45.46
CA ALA A 16 -9.02 -10.17 -44.22
C ALA A 16 -9.60 -9.34 -43.05
N ALA A 17 -10.56 -9.90 -42.33
CA ALA A 17 -11.04 -9.33 -41.08
C ALA A 17 -9.97 -9.56 -39.99
N ALA A 18 -9.27 -8.51 -39.64
CA ALA A 18 -8.38 -8.53 -38.47
C ALA A 18 -9.22 -8.44 -37.20
N THR A 19 -9.38 -9.56 -36.50
CA THR A 19 -9.93 -9.60 -35.13
C THR A 19 -8.91 -9.03 -34.19
N ALA A 20 -9.12 -7.79 -33.77
CA ALA A 20 -8.34 -7.18 -32.66
C ALA A 20 -8.76 -7.84 -31.33
N ILE A 21 -7.88 -8.66 -30.78
CA ILE A 21 -8.01 -9.17 -29.40
C ILE A 21 -7.68 -7.99 -28.49
N ALA A 22 -8.69 -7.37 -27.91
CA ALA A 22 -8.51 -6.39 -26.84
C ALA A 22 -7.97 -7.14 -25.62
N GLY A 23 -6.65 -7.06 -25.39
CA GLY A 23 -6.03 -7.51 -24.16
C GLY A 23 -6.54 -6.65 -23.02
N ALA A 24 -7.43 -7.18 -22.18
CA ALA A 24 -7.78 -6.57 -20.93
C ALA A 24 -6.52 -6.59 -20.03
N THR A 25 -5.89 -5.45 -19.86
CA THR A 25 -4.87 -5.24 -18.82
C THR A 25 -5.60 -5.28 -17.49
N GLU A 26 -5.57 -6.43 -16.84
CA GLU A 26 -6.02 -6.60 -15.48
C GLU A 26 -5.12 -5.74 -14.58
N ALA A 27 -5.69 -4.67 -14.00
CA ALA A 27 -4.99 -3.89 -12.99
C ALA A 27 -4.65 -4.80 -11.81
N PRO A 28 -3.46 -4.65 -11.17
CA PRO A 28 -3.12 -5.47 -10.03
C PRO A 28 -4.18 -5.28 -8.93
N VAL A 29 -4.90 -6.35 -8.62
CA VAL A 29 -5.81 -6.40 -7.48
C VAL A 29 -4.93 -6.38 -6.23
N THR A 30 -4.73 -5.20 -5.65
CA THR A 30 -4.20 -5.10 -4.30
C THR A 30 -5.27 -5.66 -3.36
N THR A 31 -5.15 -6.93 -3.02
CA THR A 31 -5.96 -7.54 -1.96
C THR A 31 -5.56 -6.86 -0.65
N HIS A 32 -6.33 -5.84 -0.25
CA HIS A 32 -6.24 -5.33 1.11
C HIS A 32 -6.69 -6.43 2.06
N VAL A 33 -5.75 -6.94 2.84
CA VAL A 33 -6.05 -7.89 3.90
C VAL A 33 -6.93 -7.17 4.92
N SER A 34 -8.13 -7.70 5.15
CA SER A 34 -9.03 -7.16 6.19
C SER A 34 -8.46 -7.49 7.56
N GLY A 35 -8.31 -6.48 8.42
CA GLY A 35 -7.81 -6.66 9.78
C GLY A 35 -8.95 -6.93 10.78
N ASP A 36 -8.66 -7.76 11.80
CA ASP A 36 -9.51 -7.99 12.96
C ASP A 36 -9.01 -7.13 14.13
N PRO A 37 -9.74 -6.10 14.56
CA PRO A 37 -9.30 -5.24 15.65
C PRO A 37 -9.25 -5.94 17.01
N ALA A 38 -10.07 -6.96 17.27
CA ALA A 38 -10.04 -7.71 18.51
C ALA A 38 -8.76 -8.55 18.61
N HIS A 39 -8.36 -9.21 17.54
CA HIS A 39 -7.08 -9.90 17.45
C HIS A 39 -5.92 -8.90 17.47
N GLY A 40 -6.04 -7.78 16.76
CA GLY A 40 -5.07 -6.70 16.73
C GLY A 40 -4.77 -6.12 18.10
N LYS A 41 -5.77 -6.01 18.98
CA LYS A 41 -5.58 -5.61 20.40
C LYS A 41 -4.66 -6.55 21.16
N THR A 42 -4.77 -7.85 20.92
CA THR A 42 -3.88 -8.84 21.55
C THR A 42 -2.46 -8.73 21.00
N LEU A 43 -2.33 -8.61 19.67
CA LEU A 43 -1.04 -8.47 19.01
C LEU A 43 -0.33 -7.15 19.37
N TYR A 44 -1.08 -6.10 19.63
CA TYR A 44 -0.58 -4.77 20.01
C TYR A 44 0.25 -4.79 21.32
N GLN A 45 0.12 -5.83 22.15
CA GLN A 45 0.95 -5.98 23.35
C GLN A 45 2.46 -5.93 23.03
N ALA A 46 2.88 -6.39 21.87
CA ALA A 46 4.27 -6.29 21.41
C ALA A 46 4.73 -4.83 21.20
N CYS A 47 3.82 -3.93 20.88
CA CYS A 47 4.09 -2.51 20.68
C CYS A 47 4.24 -1.78 22.03
N GLN A 48 3.60 -2.29 23.09
CA GLN A 48 3.58 -1.68 24.40
C GLN A 48 4.95 -1.72 25.12
N ALA A 49 5.91 -2.48 24.60
CA ALA A 49 7.29 -2.42 25.07
C ALA A 49 7.94 -1.03 24.88
N CYS A 50 7.42 -0.26 23.90
CA CYS A 50 7.97 1.04 23.53
C CYS A 50 6.90 2.15 23.43
N HIS A 51 5.64 1.81 23.27
CA HIS A 51 4.55 2.75 23.05
C HIS A 51 3.44 2.62 24.08
N SER A 52 2.93 3.74 24.55
CA SER A 52 1.66 3.82 25.27
C SER A 52 0.53 4.29 24.33
N ILE A 53 -0.72 4.04 24.72
CA ILE A 53 -1.87 4.56 23.96
C ILE A 53 -1.98 6.08 24.18
N ASP A 54 -1.85 6.54 25.41
CA ASP A 54 -2.17 7.91 25.79
C ASP A 54 -0.94 8.78 26.08
N ASP A 55 0.19 8.17 26.40
CA ASP A 55 1.40 8.88 26.80
C ASP A 55 2.56 8.62 25.85
N ASN A 56 3.48 9.59 25.77
CA ASN A 56 4.76 9.39 25.13
C ASN A 56 5.67 8.58 26.05
N ASP A 57 6.34 7.57 25.48
CA ASP A 57 7.28 6.71 26.15
C ASP A 57 8.57 6.63 25.30
N LEU A 58 9.22 5.47 25.16
CA LEU A 58 10.30 5.28 24.20
C LEU A 58 9.86 5.67 22.79
N GLY A 59 8.61 5.33 22.41
CA GLY A 59 7.93 5.78 21.21
C GLY A 59 6.83 6.80 21.51
N PRO A 60 6.31 7.48 20.49
CA PRO A 60 5.20 8.41 20.64
C PRO A 60 3.89 7.68 20.95
N LYS A 61 2.97 8.36 21.59
CA LYS A 61 1.62 7.85 21.89
C LYS A 61 0.84 7.47 20.63
N HIS A 62 0.00 6.44 20.75
CA HIS A 62 -0.74 5.89 19.62
C HIS A 62 -2.21 6.33 19.52
N ARG A 63 -2.82 6.91 20.56
CA ARG A 63 -4.19 7.44 20.42
C ARG A 63 -4.27 8.43 19.27
N GLY A 64 -5.21 8.22 18.36
CA GLY A 64 -5.40 9.04 17.17
C GLY A 64 -4.25 8.95 16.15
N VAL A 65 -3.46 7.85 16.14
CA VAL A 65 -2.36 7.70 15.19
C VAL A 65 -2.84 7.57 13.76
N VAL A 66 -3.93 6.83 13.53
CA VAL A 66 -4.50 6.70 12.18
C VAL A 66 -5.09 8.03 11.72
N GLY A 67 -4.62 8.52 10.59
CA GLY A 67 -4.97 9.83 10.03
C GLY A 67 -4.03 10.97 10.49
N ARG A 68 -3.14 10.72 11.45
CA ARG A 68 -2.20 11.73 11.97
C ARG A 68 -0.97 11.87 11.06
N ARG A 69 -0.47 13.10 10.92
CA ARG A 69 0.80 13.33 10.23
C ARG A 69 1.95 12.71 11.02
N ALA A 70 2.88 12.06 10.34
CA ALA A 70 4.07 11.52 10.95
C ALA A 70 4.93 12.62 11.58
N GLY A 71 5.51 12.33 12.75
CA GLY A 71 6.38 13.30 13.44
C GLY A 71 5.66 14.51 14.06
N SER A 72 4.32 14.47 14.24
CA SER A 72 3.53 15.65 14.63
C SER A 72 3.13 15.72 16.11
N VAL A 73 3.41 14.72 16.94
CA VAL A 73 3.16 14.83 18.38
C VAL A 73 4.14 15.84 18.96
N ALA A 74 3.59 16.92 19.54
CA ALA A 74 4.37 18.11 19.93
C ALA A 74 5.51 17.81 20.91
N ASP A 75 5.23 16.98 21.91
CA ASP A 75 6.13 16.74 23.04
C ASP A 75 6.97 15.47 22.87
N TYR A 76 7.15 15.00 21.63
CA TYR A 76 7.96 13.82 21.35
C TYR A 76 9.19 14.14 20.47
N ASN A 77 10.35 13.58 20.85
CA ASN A 77 11.61 13.79 20.14
C ASN A 77 11.79 12.80 18.96
N TYR A 78 11.15 13.09 17.86
CA TYR A 78 11.30 12.32 16.61
C TYR A 78 12.68 12.46 15.97
N SER A 79 13.04 11.50 15.09
CA SER A 79 14.14 11.70 14.14
C SER A 79 13.81 12.85 13.16
N LEU A 80 14.81 13.55 12.70
CA LEU A 80 14.64 14.57 11.64
C LEU A 80 14.07 13.94 10.37
N ALA A 81 14.50 12.70 10.05
CA ALA A 81 13.99 11.94 8.92
C ALA A 81 12.47 11.77 8.99
N LEU A 82 11.93 11.36 10.14
CA LEU A 82 10.49 11.18 10.29
C LEU A 82 9.73 12.50 10.31
N LYS A 83 10.25 13.54 10.95
CA LYS A 83 9.66 14.89 10.93
C LYS A 83 9.51 15.44 9.52
N ASN A 84 10.50 15.18 8.67
CA ASN A 84 10.58 15.72 7.30
C ASN A 84 9.98 14.77 6.25
N SER A 85 9.49 13.60 6.66
CA SER A 85 8.98 12.57 5.73
C SER A 85 7.73 13.00 4.96
N GLY A 86 6.94 13.92 5.51
CA GLY A 86 5.67 14.36 4.92
C GLY A 86 4.56 13.30 4.94
N LEU A 87 4.80 12.14 5.56
CA LEU A 87 3.85 11.03 5.60
C LEU A 87 2.64 11.35 6.49
N THR A 88 1.51 10.73 6.14
CA THR A 88 0.33 10.61 7.00
C THR A 88 0.13 9.14 7.32
N TRP A 89 -0.21 8.82 8.55
CA TRP A 89 -0.42 7.45 9.01
C TRP A 89 -1.80 6.94 8.59
N ASP A 90 -2.00 6.73 7.28
CA ASP A 90 -3.12 5.95 6.77
C ASP A 90 -2.82 4.44 6.86
N PRO A 91 -3.80 3.56 6.66
CA PRO A 91 -3.59 2.11 6.73
C PRO A 91 -2.49 1.59 5.80
N THR A 92 -2.39 2.12 4.59
CA THR A 92 -1.37 1.71 3.60
C THR A 92 0.04 2.13 4.05
N THR A 93 0.17 3.36 4.54
CA THR A 93 1.45 3.89 5.06
C THR A 93 1.86 3.14 6.32
N LEU A 94 0.91 2.83 7.21
CA LEU A 94 1.17 2.03 8.41
C LEU A 94 1.59 0.59 8.08
N ASP A 95 0.99 -0.04 7.08
CA ASP A 95 1.40 -1.37 6.63
C ASP A 95 2.85 -1.37 6.14
N ARG A 96 3.22 -0.40 5.30
CA ARG A 96 4.60 -0.24 4.83
C ARG A 96 5.57 0.06 5.98
N TRP A 97 5.15 0.91 6.92
CA TRP A 97 5.93 1.26 8.10
C TRP A 97 6.20 0.05 8.98
N LEU A 98 5.17 -0.71 9.33
CA LEU A 98 5.29 -1.90 10.17
C LEU A 98 6.04 -3.04 9.46
N SER A 99 6.00 -3.09 8.13
CA SER A 99 6.80 -4.04 7.35
C SER A 99 8.29 -3.74 7.41
N ASN A 100 8.69 -2.48 7.19
CA ASN A 100 10.09 -2.06 7.28
C ASN A 100 10.21 -0.53 7.46
N PRO A 101 10.28 -0.04 8.72
CA PRO A 101 10.38 1.39 8.99
C PRO A 101 11.59 2.05 8.33
N SER A 102 12.74 1.38 8.36
CA SER A 102 14.00 1.92 7.83
C SER A 102 14.01 2.01 6.31
N ALA A 103 13.29 1.14 5.62
CA ALA A 103 13.13 1.22 4.17
C ALA A 103 12.15 2.34 3.78
N LEU A 104 11.10 2.56 4.58
CA LEU A 104 10.14 3.64 4.32
C LEU A 104 10.72 5.02 4.64
N VAL A 105 11.43 5.15 5.77
CA VAL A 105 12.04 6.39 6.23
C VAL A 105 13.46 6.11 6.71
N PRO A 106 14.45 6.15 5.81
CA PRO A 106 15.86 6.00 6.20
C PRO A 106 16.25 7.05 7.25
N GLY A 107 16.86 6.61 8.35
CA GLY A 107 17.21 7.48 9.48
C GLY A 107 16.11 7.59 10.56
N THR A 108 15.07 6.77 10.48
CA THR A 108 14.12 6.62 11.59
C THR A 108 14.77 6.04 12.85
N LYS A 109 14.13 6.26 14.01
CA LYS A 109 14.55 5.66 15.29
C LYS A 109 13.84 4.35 15.61
N MET A 110 12.79 3.98 14.87
CA MET A 110 12.05 2.73 15.03
C MET A 110 12.60 1.67 14.07
N TYR A 111 12.97 0.52 14.61
CA TYR A 111 13.53 -0.60 13.85
C TYR A 111 12.72 -1.89 13.95
N PHE A 112 11.62 -1.87 14.72
CA PHE A 112 10.74 -3.03 14.89
C PHE A 112 9.98 -3.31 13.59
N THR A 113 9.97 -4.58 13.15
CA THR A 113 9.33 -5.03 11.91
C THR A 113 8.36 -6.18 12.17
N ILE A 114 7.30 -6.25 11.38
CA ILE A 114 6.30 -7.32 11.40
C ILE A 114 6.21 -7.90 10.00
N ALA A 115 6.74 -9.11 9.80
CA ALA A 115 6.80 -9.75 8.48
C ALA A 115 5.41 -10.18 7.98
N ASP A 116 4.57 -10.71 8.88
CA ASP A 116 3.25 -11.24 8.53
C ASP A 116 2.24 -10.12 8.22
N ALA A 117 1.65 -10.17 7.02
CA ALA A 117 0.73 -9.14 6.54
C ALA A 117 -0.60 -9.13 7.31
N GLN A 118 -1.10 -10.31 7.74
CA GLN A 118 -2.34 -10.36 8.51
C GLN A 118 -2.15 -9.75 9.90
N THR A 119 -1.04 -10.05 10.57
CA THR A 119 -0.66 -9.43 11.85
C THR A 119 -0.61 -7.90 11.74
N ARG A 120 -0.03 -7.35 10.66
CA ARG A 120 -0.01 -5.91 10.43
C ARG A 120 -1.41 -5.34 10.23
N ALA A 121 -2.24 -6.01 9.42
CA ALA A 121 -3.61 -5.58 9.15
C ALA A 121 -4.46 -5.54 10.44
N ASP A 122 -4.34 -6.56 11.29
CA ASP A 122 -5.08 -6.64 12.55
C ASP A 122 -4.66 -5.53 13.53
N ILE A 123 -3.36 -5.30 13.67
CA ILE A 123 -2.85 -4.19 14.49
C ILE A 123 -3.33 -2.84 13.97
N ILE A 124 -3.29 -2.61 12.66
CA ILE A 124 -3.76 -1.37 12.04
C ILE A 124 -5.25 -1.17 12.28
N ALA A 125 -6.06 -2.23 12.16
CA ALA A 125 -7.48 -2.18 12.46
C ALA A 125 -7.74 -1.77 13.93
N TYR A 126 -6.99 -2.33 14.87
CA TYR A 126 -7.08 -1.93 16.28
C TYR A 126 -6.65 -0.47 16.49
N LEU A 127 -5.54 -0.04 15.90
CA LEU A 127 -5.08 1.35 15.99
C LEU A 127 -6.11 2.35 15.46
N ALA A 128 -6.91 1.96 14.46
CA ALA A 128 -7.96 2.81 13.90
C ALA A 128 -9.14 3.03 14.85
N GLU A 129 -9.32 2.18 15.86
CA GLU A 129 -10.32 2.36 16.92
C GLU A 129 -9.87 3.32 18.03
N LEU A 130 -8.56 3.56 18.16
CA LEU A 130 -7.97 4.43 19.19
C LEU A 130 -8.10 5.91 18.78
N LYS A 131 -9.27 6.48 18.94
CA LYS A 131 -9.58 7.89 18.61
C LYS A 131 -9.48 8.79 19.83
#